data_e284c9c2592625ee7663c82ed6820d49
#
_entry.id   e284c9c2592625ee7663c82ed6820d49
#
_cell.length_a   1.000
_cell.length_b   1.000
_cell.length_c   1.000
_cell.angle_alpha   90.00
_cell.angle_beta   90.00
_cell.angle_gamma   90.00
#
_symmetry.space_group_name_H-M   'P 1'
#
loop_
_entity.id
_entity.type
_entity.pdbx_description
1 polymer ?
#
loop_
_entity_poly.entity_id
_entity_poly.type
_entity_poly.pdbx_seq_one_letter_code
_entity_poly.pdbx_strand_id
1 'polypeptide(L)'
;MKKYVIPKDFHELDSTEIDIWLLQGGDRLLPGMSDEAGEGALKYLTDLGVQVRLGTRVTGYDGKFATTKSGEKFRTRKLIWAAGIKGNSIEGIPESSLERGNRICVDSYNQVIGVEHVYAVGDIAIMKSEELPYGHPQVAQVALQQAINLANNFNNQLKNRTLRAFKYKDLGSMATIGRNRAVVDLPSWKFKGFLAWMMWLAVHLFQILGVRNKLVVMLNWMVSYFTYDQSLRVIIRNENNEKE
;
A
#
# COMPACT_ATOMS: atom_id res chain seq x y z
N MET A 1 -7.64 17.22 -2.18
CA MET A 1 -8.58 17.39 -3.32
C MET A 1 -9.58 18.51 -3.03
N LYS A 2 -10.59 18.32 -2.18
CA LYS A 2 -11.66 19.30 -1.85
C LYS A 2 -11.14 20.71 -1.52
N LYS A 3 -10.12 20.83 -0.68
CA LYS A 3 -9.62 22.11 -0.14
C LYS A 3 -8.66 22.88 -1.07
N TYR A 4 -7.94 22.18 -1.97
CA TYR A 4 -6.85 22.80 -2.74
C TYR A 4 -6.96 22.59 -4.25
N VAL A 5 -7.36 21.38 -4.69
CA VAL A 5 -7.38 21.04 -6.12
C VAL A 5 -8.64 21.56 -6.79
N ILE A 6 -9.81 21.29 -6.18
CA ILE A 6 -11.09 21.68 -6.79
C ILE A 6 -11.22 23.20 -6.90
N PRO A 7 -10.99 24.01 -5.86
CA PRO A 7 -11.08 25.46 -6.00
C PRO A 7 -10.08 26.07 -6.99
N LYS A 8 -8.93 25.40 -7.20
CA LYS A 8 -7.89 25.87 -8.11
C LYS A 8 -8.16 25.49 -9.57
N ASP A 9 -8.62 24.26 -9.80
CA ASP A 9 -8.64 23.67 -11.13
C ASP A 9 -10.03 23.54 -11.73
N PHE A 10 -11.08 23.67 -10.90
CA PHE A 10 -12.49 23.51 -11.27
C PHE A 10 -13.32 24.61 -10.59
N HIS A 11 -13.13 25.85 -11.04
CA HIS A 11 -13.75 27.03 -10.43
C HIS A 11 -15.28 27.01 -10.47
N GLU A 12 -15.86 26.28 -11.45
CA GLU A 12 -17.29 26.07 -11.60
C GLU A 12 -17.90 25.07 -10.62
N LEU A 13 -17.08 24.32 -9.90
CA LEU A 13 -17.55 23.33 -8.93
C LEU A 13 -17.52 23.88 -7.52
N ASP A 14 -18.67 23.84 -6.85
CA ASP A 14 -18.70 24.11 -5.42
C ASP A 14 -18.11 22.94 -4.65
N SER A 15 -16.94 23.17 -4.07
CA SER A 15 -16.25 22.15 -3.28
C SER A 15 -17.02 21.74 -2.02
N THR A 16 -18.00 22.54 -1.55
CA THR A 16 -18.82 22.22 -0.37
C THR A 16 -19.80 21.09 -0.66
N GLU A 17 -20.25 20.94 -1.90
CA GLU A 17 -21.17 19.89 -2.33
C GLU A 17 -20.51 18.52 -2.50
N ILE A 18 -19.18 18.45 -2.38
CA ILE A 18 -18.42 17.19 -2.58
C ILE A 18 -18.16 16.52 -1.24
N ASP A 19 -18.76 15.37 -1.02
CA ASP A 19 -18.47 14.51 0.12
C ASP A 19 -17.45 13.44 -0.24
N ILE A 20 -16.45 13.27 0.64
CA ILE A 20 -15.45 12.23 0.54
C ILE A 20 -15.64 11.27 1.71
N TRP A 21 -15.95 10.02 1.38
CA TRP A 21 -16.14 8.96 2.36
C TRP A 21 -14.97 7.97 2.29
N LEU A 22 -14.45 7.58 3.45
CA LEU A 22 -13.55 6.45 3.60
C LEU A 22 -14.29 5.35 4.37
N LEU A 23 -14.57 4.25 3.66
CA LEU A 23 -15.26 3.09 4.24
C LEU A 23 -14.23 2.01 4.54
N GLN A 24 -14.00 1.75 5.81
CA GLN A 24 -13.02 0.76 6.30
C GLN A 24 -13.76 -0.45 6.88
N GLY A 25 -13.46 -1.64 6.34
CA GLY A 25 -14.09 -2.89 6.79
C GLY A 25 -13.67 -3.36 8.19
N GLY A 26 -12.52 -2.90 8.69
CA GLY A 26 -12.05 -3.15 10.06
C GLY A 26 -12.50 -2.07 11.04
N ASP A 27 -12.20 -2.29 12.30
CA ASP A 27 -12.55 -1.42 13.44
C ASP A 27 -11.60 -0.23 13.62
N ARG A 28 -10.49 -0.19 12.88
CA ARG A 28 -9.50 0.89 12.93
C ARG A 28 -8.84 1.14 11.58
N LEU A 29 -8.25 2.30 11.42
CA LEU A 29 -7.36 2.63 10.31
C LEU A 29 -5.96 2.07 10.56
N LEU A 30 -5.21 1.82 9.48
CA LEU A 30 -3.83 1.35 9.52
C LEU A 30 -3.64 0.13 10.45
N PRO A 31 -4.35 -0.99 10.24
CA PRO A 31 -4.35 -2.13 11.17
C PRO A 31 -2.96 -2.79 11.35
N GLY A 32 -2.01 -2.53 10.44
CA GLY A 32 -0.61 -2.98 10.55
C GLY A 32 0.32 -2.04 11.32
N MET A 33 -0.21 -0.92 11.87
CA MET A 33 0.54 0.06 12.66
C MET A 33 -0.03 0.14 14.08
N SER A 34 0.58 0.96 14.94
CA SER A 34 0.12 1.17 16.30
C SER A 34 -1.26 1.83 16.38
N ASP A 35 -1.90 1.73 17.55
CA ASP A 35 -3.18 2.38 17.80
C ASP A 35 -3.06 3.91 17.68
N GLU A 36 -1.97 4.48 18.19
CA GLU A 36 -1.69 5.91 18.08
C GLU A 36 -1.54 6.39 16.63
N ALA A 37 -1.00 5.53 15.74
CA ALA A 37 -0.93 5.81 14.31
C ALA A 37 -2.32 5.78 13.67
N GLY A 38 -3.16 4.79 14.02
CA GLY A 38 -4.54 4.67 13.55
C GLY A 38 -5.40 5.85 13.97
N GLU A 39 -5.34 6.25 15.26
CA GLU A 39 -6.04 7.43 15.80
C GLU A 39 -5.54 8.73 15.15
N GLY A 40 -4.22 8.85 14.98
CA GLY A 40 -3.62 9.99 14.28
C GLY A 40 -4.10 10.11 12.85
N ALA A 41 -4.20 9.00 12.12
CA ALA A 41 -4.72 8.96 10.76
C ALA A 41 -6.19 9.36 10.72
N LEU A 42 -7.02 8.82 11.63
CA LEU A 42 -8.44 9.17 11.75
C LEU A 42 -8.62 10.66 11.98
N LYS A 43 -7.90 11.22 12.97
CA LYS A 43 -7.94 12.65 13.26
C LYS A 43 -7.57 13.48 12.02
N TYR A 44 -6.46 13.17 11.35
CA TYR A 44 -6.01 13.93 10.19
C TYR A 44 -6.97 13.86 9.00
N LEU A 45 -7.59 12.71 8.75
CA LEU A 45 -8.60 12.58 7.71
C LEU A 45 -9.85 13.41 8.03
N THR A 46 -10.32 13.35 9.27
CA THR A 46 -11.46 14.16 9.74
C THR A 46 -11.17 15.66 9.62
N ASP A 47 -9.97 16.12 10.03
CA ASP A 47 -9.53 17.52 9.88
C ASP A 47 -9.46 17.96 8.40
N LEU A 48 -9.28 17.02 7.49
CA LEU A 48 -9.31 17.25 6.03
C LEU A 48 -10.73 17.22 5.45
N GLY A 49 -11.75 16.96 6.26
CA GLY A 49 -13.16 16.88 5.86
C GLY A 49 -13.54 15.54 5.23
N VAL A 50 -12.76 14.47 5.47
CA VAL A 50 -13.13 13.12 5.06
C VAL A 50 -14.04 12.50 6.11
N GLN A 51 -15.17 11.95 5.67
CA GLN A 51 -16.09 11.21 6.53
C GLN A 51 -15.60 9.76 6.61
N VAL A 52 -15.14 9.35 7.80
CA VAL A 52 -14.60 7.99 8.01
C VAL A 52 -15.67 7.11 8.66
N ARG A 53 -15.92 5.94 8.09
CA ARG A 53 -16.78 4.89 8.63
C ARG A 53 -15.98 3.62 8.83
N LEU A 54 -15.73 3.27 10.08
CA LEU A 54 -15.11 2.02 10.50
C LEU A 54 -16.16 0.90 10.59
N GLY A 55 -15.71 -0.35 10.57
CA GLY A 55 -16.59 -1.52 10.58
C GLY A 55 -17.49 -1.65 9.34
N THR A 56 -17.24 -0.85 8.31
CA THR A 56 -18.11 -0.72 7.13
C THR A 56 -17.48 -1.41 5.92
N ARG A 57 -17.92 -2.63 5.66
CA ARG A 57 -17.43 -3.44 4.55
C ARG A 57 -18.29 -3.24 3.30
N VAL A 58 -17.72 -2.70 2.24
CA VAL A 58 -18.38 -2.62 0.93
C VAL A 58 -18.37 -4.01 0.27
N THR A 59 -19.52 -4.42 -0.26
CA THR A 59 -19.72 -5.72 -0.90
C THR A 59 -20.00 -5.61 -2.39
N GLY A 60 -20.41 -4.44 -2.88
CA GLY A 60 -20.71 -4.24 -4.30
C GLY A 60 -20.82 -2.77 -4.68
N TYR A 61 -20.74 -2.53 -6.00
CA TYR A 61 -20.95 -1.22 -6.60
C TYR A 61 -21.62 -1.38 -7.97
N ASP A 62 -22.73 -0.68 -8.18
CA ASP A 62 -23.55 -0.76 -9.40
C ASP A 62 -23.36 0.44 -10.35
N GLY A 63 -22.34 1.26 -10.13
CA GLY A 63 -22.10 2.50 -10.90
C GLY A 63 -22.76 3.74 -10.30
N LYS A 64 -23.69 3.57 -9.36
CA LYS A 64 -24.42 4.65 -8.67
C LYS A 64 -24.37 4.53 -7.15
N PHE A 65 -24.40 3.31 -6.63
CA PHE A 65 -24.45 3.03 -5.20
C PHE A 65 -23.38 2.03 -4.79
N ALA A 66 -22.57 2.37 -3.79
CA ALA A 66 -21.75 1.41 -3.07
C ALA A 66 -22.61 0.79 -1.96
N THR A 67 -22.76 -0.54 -1.99
CA THR A 67 -23.56 -1.31 -1.03
C THR A 67 -22.64 -1.96 -0.02
N THR A 68 -23.02 -1.88 1.27
CA THR A 68 -22.27 -2.46 2.37
C THR A 68 -22.84 -3.82 2.79
N LYS A 69 -22.08 -4.56 3.61
CA LYS A 69 -22.55 -5.84 4.19
C LYS A 69 -23.80 -5.68 5.05
N SER A 70 -24.00 -4.51 5.67
CA SER A 70 -25.21 -4.19 6.46
C SER A 70 -26.43 -3.81 5.60
N GLY A 71 -26.28 -3.68 4.28
CA GLY A 71 -27.32 -3.22 3.36
C GLY A 71 -27.39 -1.70 3.20
N GLU A 72 -26.57 -0.93 3.91
CA GLU A 72 -26.48 0.52 3.73
C GLU A 72 -25.94 0.85 2.34
N LYS A 73 -26.50 1.89 1.70
CA LYS A 73 -26.10 2.30 0.34
C LYS A 73 -25.58 3.73 0.35
N PHE A 74 -24.38 3.92 -0.17
CA PHE A 74 -23.73 5.21 -0.37
C PHE A 74 -23.84 5.61 -1.85
N ARG A 75 -24.58 6.69 -2.12
CA ARG A 75 -24.71 7.21 -3.49
C ARG A 75 -23.39 7.85 -3.91
N THR A 76 -22.77 7.34 -4.95
CA THR A 76 -21.53 7.89 -5.51
C THR A 76 -21.37 7.53 -6.97
N ARG A 77 -20.80 8.43 -7.77
CA ARG A 77 -20.37 8.16 -9.16
C ARG A 77 -18.89 7.80 -9.25
N LYS A 78 -18.12 7.97 -8.17
CA LYS A 78 -16.69 7.70 -8.12
C LYS A 78 -16.39 6.81 -6.93
N LEU A 79 -16.01 5.57 -7.20
CA LEU A 79 -15.54 4.62 -6.21
C LEU A 79 -14.06 4.34 -6.47
N ILE A 80 -13.23 4.52 -5.44
CA ILE A 80 -11.83 4.11 -5.46
C ILE A 80 -11.71 2.85 -4.62
N TRP A 81 -11.51 1.71 -5.29
CA TRP A 81 -11.35 0.43 -4.61
C TRP A 81 -9.89 0.23 -4.20
N ALA A 82 -9.59 0.38 -2.92
CA ALA A 82 -8.27 0.25 -2.33
C ALA A 82 -8.27 -0.79 -1.18
N ALA A 83 -9.06 -1.85 -1.33
CA ALA A 83 -9.33 -2.82 -0.26
C ALA A 83 -8.36 -4.02 -0.23
N GLY A 84 -7.11 -3.81 -0.60
CA GLY A 84 -6.05 -4.82 -0.60
C GLY A 84 -5.75 -5.38 -1.98
N ILE A 85 -4.82 -6.33 -2.00
CA ILE A 85 -4.31 -6.99 -3.21
C ILE A 85 -4.44 -8.49 -3.07
N LYS A 86 -4.45 -9.18 -4.20
CA LYS A 86 -4.33 -10.64 -4.30
C LYS A 86 -3.28 -11.01 -5.35
N GLY A 87 -2.68 -12.19 -5.23
CA GLY A 87 -1.78 -12.73 -6.24
C GLY A 87 -2.51 -13.05 -7.55
N ASN A 88 -1.84 -12.88 -8.67
CA ASN A 88 -2.32 -13.38 -9.95
C ASN A 88 -2.12 -14.89 -10.02
N SER A 89 -3.02 -15.58 -10.73
CA SER A 89 -2.86 -16.99 -11.00
C SER A 89 -1.66 -17.21 -11.95
N ILE A 90 -0.83 -18.18 -11.62
CA ILE A 90 0.32 -18.60 -12.43
C ILE A 90 0.07 -20.06 -12.79
N GLU A 91 0.03 -20.36 -14.09
CA GLU A 91 -0.13 -21.73 -14.57
C GLU A 91 1.05 -22.60 -14.10
N GLY A 92 0.75 -23.85 -13.77
CA GLY A 92 1.75 -24.81 -13.28
C GLY A 92 2.02 -24.79 -11.79
N ILE A 93 1.48 -23.82 -11.04
CA ILE A 93 1.51 -23.84 -9.57
C ILE A 93 0.32 -24.69 -9.07
N PRO A 94 0.56 -25.77 -8.30
CA PRO A 94 -0.50 -26.59 -7.73
C PRO A 94 -1.43 -25.79 -6.81
N GLU A 95 -2.72 -26.07 -6.82
CA GLU A 95 -3.69 -25.42 -5.93
C GLU A 95 -3.33 -25.66 -4.44
N SER A 96 -2.73 -26.83 -4.10
CA SER A 96 -2.25 -27.13 -2.77
C SER A 96 -1.13 -26.20 -2.28
N SER A 97 -0.46 -25.51 -3.20
CA SER A 97 0.57 -24.51 -2.91
C SER A 97 0.01 -23.08 -2.85
N LEU A 98 -1.31 -22.90 -2.98
CA LEU A 98 -1.97 -21.60 -2.92
C LEU A 98 -2.72 -21.42 -1.59
N GLU A 99 -2.69 -20.19 -1.11
CA GLU A 99 -3.35 -19.77 0.11
C GLU A 99 -4.26 -18.56 -0.14
N ARG A 100 -4.90 -18.09 0.96
CA ARG A 100 -5.79 -16.93 0.92
C ARG A 100 -5.19 -15.75 0.15
N GLY A 101 -5.97 -15.19 -0.77
CA GLY A 101 -5.53 -14.10 -1.64
C GLY A 101 -4.68 -14.58 -2.81
N ASN A 102 -4.74 -15.86 -3.15
CA ASN A 102 -3.99 -16.49 -4.26
C ASN A 102 -2.47 -16.31 -4.09
N ARG A 103 -1.99 -16.34 -2.84
CA ARG A 103 -0.57 -16.26 -2.51
C ARG A 103 0.06 -17.65 -2.54
N ILE A 104 1.28 -17.72 -3.03
CA ILE A 104 2.04 -18.96 -3.20
C ILE A 104 2.77 -19.29 -1.90
N CYS A 105 2.51 -20.48 -1.36
CA CYS A 105 3.19 -21.00 -0.16
C CYS A 105 4.66 -21.27 -0.45
N VAL A 106 5.54 -20.71 0.37
CA VAL A 106 6.99 -20.92 0.30
C VAL A 106 7.57 -21.36 1.62
N ASP A 107 8.65 -22.10 1.55
CA ASP A 107 9.47 -22.47 2.71
C ASP A 107 10.35 -21.28 3.18
N SER A 108 11.17 -21.51 4.21
CA SER A 108 12.08 -20.52 4.77
C SER A 108 13.20 -20.07 3.83
N TYR A 109 13.36 -20.69 2.67
CA TYR A 109 14.33 -20.36 1.62
C TYR A 109 13.64 -19.73 0.39
N ASN A 110 12.35 -19.42 0.50
CA ASN A 110 11.51 -18.89 -0.58
C ASN A 110 11.24 -19.87 -1.72
N GLN A 111 11.52 -21.18 -1.55
CA GLN A 111 11.13 -22.19 -2.53
C GLN A 111 9.64 -22.50 -2.38
N VAL A 112 8.95 -22.66 -3.52
CA VAL A 112 7.51 -23.00 -3.54
C VAL A 112 7.31 -24.41 -2.98
N ILE A 113 6.40 -24.54 -2.03
CA ILE A 113 6.11 -25.83 -1.40
C ILE A 113 5.47 -26.76 -2.44
N GLY A 114 6.05 -27.94 -2.62
CA GLY A 114 5.58 -28.94 -3.59
C GLY A 114 6.05 -28.74 -5.04
N VAL A 115 6.91 -27.73 -5.30
CA VAL A 115 7.48 -27.52 -6.64
C VAL A 115 8.98 -27.28 -6.52
N GLU A 116 9.77 -28.15 -7.16
CA GLU A 116 11.23 -28.04 -7.15
C GLU A 116 11.72 -26.90 -8.05
N HIS A 117 12.78 -26.21 -7.61
CA HIS A 117 13.48 -25.16 -8.35
C HIS A 117 12.61 -23.93 -8.73
N VAL A 118 11.45 -23.80 -8.12
CA VAL A 118 10.61 -22.61 -8.27
C VAL A 118 10.59 -21.83 -6.98
N TYR A 119 10.78 -20.50 -7.08
CA TYR A 119 10.88 -19.60 -5.93
C TYR A 119 9.89 -18.46 -6.09
N ALA A 120 9.33 -18.00 -4.96
CA ALA A 120 8.46 -16.82 -4.94
C ALA A 120 8.88 -15.87 -3.81
N VAL A 121 8.84 -14.56 -4.10
CA VAL A 121 9.21 -13.49 -3.17
C VAL A 121 8.21 -12.33 -3.23
N GLY A 122 8.13 -11.56 -2.18
CA GLY A 122 7.26 -10.37 -2.10
C GLY A 122 5.80 -10.70 -1.90
N ASP A 123 4.93 -9.85 -2.41
CA ASP A 123 3.50 -9.85 -2.12
C ASP A 123 2.77 -11.14 -2.54
N ILE A 124 3.28 -11.78 -3.60
CA ILE A 124 2.72 -13.04 -4.09
C ILE A 124 3.09 -14.24 -3.21
N ALA A 125 4.20 -14.17 -2.49
CA ALA A 125 4.66 -15.27 -1.62
C ALA A 125 4.03 -15.19 -0.23
N ILE A 126 3.73 -16.36 0.36
CA ILE A 126 3.35 -16.48 1.77
C ILE A 126 4.26 -17.50 2.45
N MET A 127 5.07 -17.02 3.38
CA MET A 127 5.93 -17.81 4.23
C MET A 127 5.31 -17.86 5.62
N LYS A 128 4.80 -19.02 6.02
CA LYS A 128 4.17 -19.23 7.32
C LYS A 128 5.16 -19.83 8.32
N SER A 129 5.00 -19.46 9.58
CA SER A 129 5.66 -20.11 10.72
C SER A 129 4.68 -20.15 11.90
N GLU A 130 5.04 -20.83 12.98
CA GLU A 130 4.25 -20.81 14.21
C GLU A 130 4.04 -19.40 14.76
N GLU A 131 5.05 -18.54 14.65
CA GLU A 131 5.00 -17.14 15.09
C GLU A 131 4.23 -16.25 14.11
N LEU A 132 4.16 -16.64 12.83
CA LEU A 132 3.54 -15.87 11.75
C LEU A 132 2.56 -16.75 10.94
N PRO A 133 1.42 -17.15 11.51
CA PRO A 133 0.48 -18.08 10.86
C PRO A 133 -0.16 -17.48 9.59
N TYR A 134 -0.16 -16.15 9.45
CA TYR A 134 -0.67 -15.43 8.27
C TYR A 134 0.45 -14.98 7.32
N GLY A 135 1.70 -15.40 7.59
CA GLY A 135 2.89 -15.00 6.85
C GLY A 135 3.29 -13.54 7.07
N HIS A 136 4.34 -13.10 6.39
CA HIS A 136 4.82 -11.74 6.46
C HIS A 136 3.83 -10.75 5.81
N PRO A 137 3.83 -9.46 6.26
CA PRO A 137 3.02 -8.42 5.64
C PRO A 137 3.43 -8.18 4.17
N GLN A 138 2.47 -7.81 3.35
CA GLN A 138 2.69 -7.45 1.94
C GLN A 138 3.21 -6.01 1.84
N VAL A 139 4.52 -5.86 2.05
CA VAL A 139 5.21 -4.57 2.04
C VAL A 139 6.55 -4.68 1.29
N ALA A 140 6.97 -3.60 0.68
CA ALA A 140 8.21 -3.54 -0.10
C ALA A 140 9.45 -4.00 0.67
N GLN A 141 9.52 -3.77 1.97
CA GLN A 141 10.62 -4.20 2.83
C GLN A 141 10.78 -5.72 2.88
N VAL A 142 9.66 -6.45 2.98
CA VAL A 142 9.69 -7.92 2.97
C VAL A 142 10.18 -8.41 1.61
N ALA A 143 9.62 -7.87 0.52
CA ALA A 143 9.99 -8.24 -0.85
C ALA A 143 11.49 -8.03 -1.12
N LEU A 144 12.03 -6.88 -0.74
CA LEU A 144 13.46 -6.56 -0.91
C LEU A 144 14.36 -7.48 -0.09
N GLN A 145 14.02 -7.71 1.17
CA GLN A 145 14.81 -8.57 2.06
C GLN A 145 14.76 -10.04 1.61
N GLN A 146 13.60 -10.53 1.17
CA GLN A 146 13.48 -11.87 0.57
C GLN A 146 14.32 -12.00 -0.69
N ALA A 147 14.25 -11.04 -1.60
CA ALA A 147 15.03 -11.06 -2.85
C ALA A 147 16.55 -11.06 -2.57
N ILE A 148 17.01 -10.23 -1.64
CA ILE A 148 18.43 -10.19 -1.24
C ILE A 148 18.85 -11.54 -0.61
N ASN A 149 18.04 -12.10 0.29
CA ASN A 149 18.33 -13.38 0.91
C ASN A 149 18.41 -14.51 -0.13
N LEU A 150 17.45 -14.56 -1.05
CA LEU A 150 17.39 -15.56 -2.12
C LEU A 150 18.62 -15.44 -3.06
N ALA A 151 18.96 -14.23 -3.48
CA ALA A 151 20.16 -14.00 -4.32
C ALA A 151 21.46 -14.45 -3.62
N ASN A 152 21.57 -14.16 -2.31
CA ASN A 152 22.70 -14.63 -1.51
C ASN A 152 22.72 -16.16 -1.38
N ASN A 153 21.55 -16.80 -1.25
CA ASN A 153 21.47 -18.26 -1.20
C ASN A 153 21.87 -18.91 -2.52
N PHE A 154 21.49 -18.36 -3.67
CA PHE A 154 21.97 -18.83 -4.97
C PHE A 154 23.49 -18.71 -5.08
N ASN A 155 24.07 -17.59 -4.67
CA ASN A 155 25.53 -17.44 -4.63
C ASN A 155 26.20 -18.41 -3.66
N ASN A 156 25.59 -18.71 -2.53
CA ASN A 156 26.10 -19.70 -1.57
C ASN A 156 26.04 -21.12 -2.15
N GLN A 157 24.95 -21.46 -2.84
CA GLN A 157 24.77 -22.77 -3.49
C GLN A 157 25.85 -22.99 -4.56
N LEU A 158 26.12 -21.99 -5.41
CA LEU A 158 27.20 -22.06 -6.41
C LEU A 158 28.59 -22.25 -5.79
N LYS A 159 28.78 -21.82 -4.55
CA LYS A 159 30.04 -21.93 -3.80
C LYS A 159 30.08 -23.08 -2.81
N ASN A 160 29.09 -23.98 -2.87
CA ASN A 160 28.90 -25.09 -1.91
C ASN A 160 28.90 -24.62 -0.44
N ARG A 161 28.28 -23.47 -0.15
CA ARG A 161 28.14 -22.91 1.20
C ARG A 161 26.74 -23.15 1.74
N THR A 162 26.61 -23.10 3.06
CA THR A 162 25.32 -23.25 3.78
C THR A 162 24.32 -22.17 3.36
N LEU A 163 23.09 -22.57 3.07
CA LEU A 163 21.99 -21.67 2.81
C LEU A 163 21.49 -21.02 4.11
N ARG A 164 20.93 -19.83 4.02
CA ARG A 164 20.39 -19.08 5.15
C ARG A 164 18.88 -18.95 5.02
N ALA A 165 18.16 -19.43 6.05
CA ALA A 165 16.73 -19.20 6.14
C ALA A 165 16.43 -17.69 6.22
N PHE A 166 15.36 -17.29 5.58
CA PHE A 166 14.90 -15.90 5.62
C PHE A 166 14.43 -15.52 7.03
N LYS A 167 14.87 -14.36 7.49
CA LYS A 167 14.38 -13.72 8.71
C LYS A 167 14.06 -12.27 8.40
N TYR A 168 12.80 -11.90 8.53
CA TYR A 168 12.38 -10.51 8.33
C TYR A 168 12.86 -9.62 9.46
N LYS A 169 13.49 -8.52 9.10
CA LYS A 169 13.82 -7.42 10.01
C LYS A 169 12.85 -6.29 9.76
N ASP A 170 11.93 -6.06 10.68
CA ASP A 170 11.03 -4.92 10.61
C ASP A 170 11.81 -3.62 10.84
N LEU A 171 11.74 -2.73 9.87
CA LEU A 171 12.36 -1.39 9.92
C LEU A 171 11.37 -0.31 10.34
N GLY A 172 10.13 -0.69 10.65
CA GLY A 172 9.03 0.19 10.96
C GLY A 172 8.14 0.51 9.77
N SER A 173 7.07 1.21 10.04
CA SER A 173 6.04 1.58 9.06
C SER A 173 5.77 3.08 9.08
N MET A 174 5.43 3.63 7.92
CA MET A 174 5.11 5.05 7.77
C MET A 174 3.94 5.23 6.81
N ALA A 175 3.01 6.13 7.16
CA ALA A 175 1.89 6.47 6.30
C ALA A 175 1.68 7.99 6.25
N THR A 176 1.57 8.55 5.04
CA THR A 176 1.20 9.96 4.85
C THR A 176 -0.31 10.13 4.82
N ILE A 177 -0.81 11.15 5.50
CA ILE A 177 -2.22 11.50 5.52
C ILE A 177 -2.38 12.93 4.98
N GLY A 178 -2.18 13.04 3.69
CA GLY A 178 -2.14 14.33 3.02
C GLY A 178 -0.81 15.05 3.18
N ARG A 179 -0.82 16.37 2.95
CA ARG A 179 0.39 17.20 2.99
C ARG A 179 0.72 17.60 4.42
N ASN A 180 2.02 17.59 4.78
CA ASN A 180 2.54 17.98 6.10
C ASN A 180 2.07 17.08 7.26
N ARG A 181 1.46 15.95 6.96
CA ARG A 181 0.91 15.03 7.96
C ARG A 181 1.27 13.59 7.61
N ALA A 182 1.91 12.93 8.54
CA ALA A 182 2.20 11.50 8.49
C ALA A 182 2.16 10.91 9.89
N VAL A 183 2.13 9.60 9.94
CA VAL A 183 2.35 8.80 11.14
C VAL A 183 3.53 7.88 10.88
N VAL A 184 4.36 7.66 11.89
CA VAL A 184 5.58 6.87 11.84
C VAL A 184 5.65 5.98 13.06
N ASP A 185 5.78 4.68 12.81
CA ASP A 185 6.05 3.65 13.79
C ASP A 185 7.40 3.01 13.48
N LEU A 186 8.43 3.40 14.18
CA LEU A 186 9.72 2.72 14.19
C LEU A 186 9.76 1.74 15.37
N PRO A 187 10.65 0.75 15.37
CA PRO A 187 10.75 -0.23 16.46
C PRO A 187 10.88 0.39 17.86
N SER A 188 11.55 1.56 17.94
CA SER A 188 11.81 2.24 19.22
C SER A 188 11.11 3.60 19.36
N TRP A 189 10.60 4.17 18.29
CA TRP A 189 10.08 5.53 18.28
C TRP A 189 8.79 5.62 17.47
N LYS A 190 7.80 6.32 18.03
CA LYS A 190 6.53 6.60 17.35
C LYS A 190 6.29 8.10 17.39
N PHE A 191 5.95 8.67 16.26
CA PHE A 191 5.63 10.08 16.18
C PHE A 191 4.76 10.41 14.97
N LYS A 192 4.16 11.59 14.94
CA LYS A 192 3.23 12.03 13.90
C LYS A 192 3.40 13.51 13.59
N GLY A 193 2.78 13.95 12.51
CA GLY A 193 2.76 15.35 12.08
C GLY A 193 3.82 15.69 11.04
N PHE A 194 4.31 16.94 11.08
CA PHE A 194 5.21 17.47 10.07
C PHE A 194 6.57 16.75 10.03
N LEU A 195 7.17 16.47 11.20
CA LEU A 195 8.44 15.75 11.26
C LEU A 195 8.33 14.32 10.71
N ALA A 196 7.22 13.65 10.99
CA ALA A 196 6.91 12.33 10.39
C ALA A 196 6.81 12.41 8.86
N TRP A 197 6.19 13.46 8.36
CA TRP A 197 6.07 13.69 6.92
C TRP A 197 7.42 14.00 6.27
N MET A 198 8.26 14.81 6.89
CA MET A 198 9.63 15.08 6.42
C MET A 198 10.49 13.81 6.40
N MET A 199 10.40 12.98 7.45
CA MET A 199 11.09 11.68 7.49
C MET A 199 10.60 10.77 6.35
N TRP A 200 9.29 10.71 6.12
CA TRP A 200 8.73 9.93 5.01
C TRP A 200 9.32 10.37 3.67
N LEU A 201 9.36 11.69 3.40
CA LEU A 201 9.98 12.23 2.17
C LEU A 201 11.45 11.83 2.06
N ALA A 202 12.22 12.00 3.13
CA ALA A 202 13.65 11.67 3.13
C ALA A 202 13.88 10.18 2.84
N VAL A 203 13.21 9.28 3.58
CA VAL A 203 13.37 7.83 3.40
C VAL A 203 13.01 7.41 1.97
N HIS A 204 11.90 7.90 1.42
CA HIS A 204 11.48 7.53 0.06
C HIS A 204 12.41 8.11 -1.01
N LEU A 205 12.92 9.33 -0.81
CA LEU A 205 13.90 9.93 -1.72
C LEU A 205 15.21 9.14 -1.74
N PHE A 206 15.68 8.67 -0.56
CA PHE A 206 16.90 7.86 -0.48
C PHE A 206 16.76 6.50 -1.15
N GLN A 207 15.56 5.90 -1.18
CA GLN A 207 15.29 4.61 -1.82
C GLN A 207 15.25 4.69 -3.36
N ILE A 208 15.11 5.88 -3.94
CA ILE A 208 15.12 6.04 -5.41
C ILE A 208 16.51 5.73 -5.95
N LEU A 209 16.58 4.91 -7.01
CA LEU A 209 17.83 4.59 -7.67
C LEU A 209 18.32 5.73 -8.55
N GLY A 210 19.62 5.99 -8.47
CA GLY A 210 20.31 6.99 -9.29
C GLY A 210 20.20 8.42 -8.79
N VAL A 211 21.32 9.13 -8.75
CA VAL A 211 21.42 10.52 -8.26
C VAL A 211 20.55 11.46 -9.09
N ARG A 212 20.55 11.31 -10.42
CA ARG A 212 19.72 12.11 -11.33
C ARG A 212 18.23 12.01 -10.98
N ASN A 213 17.75 10.79 -10.78
CA ASN A 213 16.34 10.57 -10.45
C ASN A 213 15.96 11.18 -9.09
N LYS A 214 16.84 11.06 -8.09
CA LYS A 214 16.66 11.71 -6.78
C LYS A 214 16.52 13.22 -6.91
N LEU A 215 17.39 13.87 -7.68
CA LEU A 215 17.34 15.31 -7.89
C LEU A 215 16.07 15.73 -8.61
N VAL A 216 15.68 15.04 -9.68
CA VAL A 216 14.44 15.34 -10.43
C VAL A 216 13.22 15.20 -9.54
N VAL A 217 13.11 14.11 -8.76
CA VAL A 217 11.98 13.89 -7.86
C VAL A 217 11.95 14.93 -6.75
N MET A 218 13.11 15.25 -6.16
CA MET A 218 13.22 16.28 -5.11
C MET A 218 12.77 17.65 -5.64
N LEU A 219 13.23 18.07 -6.83
CA LEU A 219 12.81 19.33 -7.45
C LEU A 219 11.30 19.33 -7.76
N ASN A 220 10.77 18.25 -8.32
CA ASN A 220 9.34 18.13 -8.59
C ASN A 220 8.50 18.20 -7.30
N TRP A 221 8.94 17.57 -6.23
CA TRP A 221 8.27 17.66 -4.93
C TRP A 221 8.33 19.08 -4.38
N MET A 222 9.47 19.75 -4.51
CA MET A 222 9.65 21.14 -4.06
C MET A 222 8.72 22.09 -4.85
N VAL A 223 8.72 22.01 -6.18
CA VAL A 223 7.82 22.79 -7.01
C VAL A 223 6.36 22.51 -6.66
N SER A 224 5.95 21.23 -6.64
CA SER A 224 4.58 20.84 -6.26
C SER A 224 4.20 21.32 -4.85
N TYR A 225 5.15 21.39 -3.93
CA TYR A 225 4.89 21.88 -2.57
C TYR A 225 4.52 23.36 -2.54
N PHE A 226 5.15 24.18 -3.35
CA PHE A 226 4.87 25.63 -3.39
C PHE A 226 3.74 26.00 -4.34
N THR A 227 3.66 25.36 -5.51
CA THR A 227 2.69 25.73 -6.53
C THR A 227 1.34 25.02 -6.38
N TYR A 228 1.28 23.89 -5.65
CA TYR A 228 0.13 22.99 -5.61
C TYR A 228 -0.22 22.39 -6.99
N ASP A 229 0.67 22.53 -8.00
CA ASP A 229 0.49 21.91 -9.30
C ASP A 229 0.93 20.45 -9.31
N GLN A 230 0.12 19.63 -9.98
CA GLN A 230 0.52 18.28 -10.34
C GLN A 230 1.12 18.32 -11.74
N SER A 231 2.40 17.96 -11.86
CA SER A 231 3.17 18.04 -13.11
C SER A 231 2.67 17.13 -14.23
N LEU A 232 1.81 16.16 -13.93
CA LEU A 232 1.27 15.20 -14.90
C LEU A 232 -0.22 15.01 -14.69
N ARG A 233 -1.03 15.54 -15.63
CA ARG A 233 -2.47 15.27 -15.75
C ARG A 233 -2.72 14.45 -17.01
N VAL A 234 -2.22 13.22 -17.04
CA VAL A 234 -2.48 12.31 -18.17
C VAL A 234 -3.72 11.49 -17.83
N ILE A 235 -4.78 11.68 -18.61
CA ILE A 235 -5.94 10.80 -18.60
C ILE A 235 -5.71 9.76 -19.69
N ILE A 236 -5.34 8.56 -19.30
CA ILE A 236 -5.25 7.42 -20.22
C ILE A 236 -6.65 6.83 -20.32
N ARG A 237 -7.33 7.05 -21.46
CA ARG A 237 -8.58 6.36 -21.77
C ARG A 237 -8.22 5.01 -22.39
N ASN A 238 -8.82 3.95 -21.85
CA ASN A 238 -8.75 2.63 -22.47
C ASN A 238 -9.82 2.61 -23.57
N GLU A 239 -9.44 2.66 -24.85
CA GLU A 239 -10.34 2.72 -26.00
C GLU A 239 -11.19 1.45 -26.20
N ASN A 240 -10.95 0.41 -25.39
CA ASN A 240 -11.63 -0.87 -25.53
C ASN A 240 -13.03 -0.97 -24.87
N ASN A 241 -13.52 0.10 -24.22
CA ASN A 241 -14.82 0.07 -23.53
C ASN A 241 -15.96 0.83 -24.26
N GLU A 242 -15.79 1.18 -25.54
CA GLU A 242 -16.87 1.82 -26.31
C GLU A 242 -17.62 0.86 -27.24
N LYS A 243 -17.51 -0.46 -27.00
CA LYS A 243 -18.31 -1.47 -27.73
C LYS A 243 -19.00 -2.41 -26.77
N GLU A 244 -19.95 -1.89 -26.00
CA GLU A 244 -21.10 -2.63 -25.48
C GLU A 244 -22.26 -1.67 -25.22
#